data_19c563341c5f6deb5eb8f089c45c814d
#
_entry.id   19c563341c5f6deb5eb8f089c45c814d
#
_cell.length_a   1.000
_cell.length_b   1.000
_cell.length_c   1.000
_cell.angle_alpha   90.00
_cell.angle_beta   90.00
_cell.angle_gamma   90.00
#
_symmetry.space_group_name_H-M   'P 1'
#
loop_
_entity.id
_entity.type
_entity.pdbx_description
1 polymer ?
#
loop_
_entity_poly.entity_id
_entity_poly.type
_entity_poly.pdbx_seq_one_letter_code
_entity_poly.pdbx_strand_id
1 'polypeptide(L)'
;MLEAIGISDVEELFEQVPLDQRSGHSFQLPKTLDSEVALKRHLREVLSKNVDCEQFLNFMGGGTWQHHVPAICDEICSRSEFLTSVWGSPASDLGRNQAWFEYASQLGELVAMDFVGLPVYSWGAALGHSFRMTARITGRHRILVPALMDPERKAVATTYSGSPELRGHIELVDVVANPETGRLDMAQLERKLGDETAAVYLENPSYLGIIDDQGPQ
;
A
#
# COMPACT_ATOMS: atom_id res chain seq x y z
N MET A 1 0.90 -31.22 31.39
CA MET A 1 0.44 -31.02 30.00
C MET A 1 0.78 -32.19 29.10
N LEU A 2 2.04 -32.64 29.02
CA LEU A 2 2.43 -33.79 28.17
C LEU A 2 1.66 -35.07 28.52
N GLU A 3 1.53 -35.38 29.81
CA GLU A 3 0.74 -36.52 30.31
C GLU A 3 -0.74 -36.46 29.86
N ALA A 4 -1.34 -35.28 29.87
CA ALA A 4 -2.73 -35.08 29.45
C ALA A 4 -2.97 -35.28 27.94
N ILE A 5 -1.88 -35.15 27.16
CA ILE A 5 -1.89 -35.34 25.70
C ILE A 5 -1.44 -36.79 25.37
N GLY A 6 -0.85 -37.50 26.34
CA GLY A 6 -0.39 -38.89 26.19
C GLY A 6 0.97 -39.01 25.51
N ILE A 7 1.82 -38.01 25.61
CA ILE A 7 3.19 -37.98 25.07
C ILE A 7 4.21 -37.78 26.17
N SER A 8 5.43 -38.25 25.96
CA SER A 8 6.54 -38.10 26.90
C SER A 8 7.40 -36.88 26.62
N ASP A 9 7.51 -36.48 25.36
CA ASP A 9 8.33 -35.36 24.92
C ASP A 9 7.57 -34.50 23.88
N VAL A 10 7.87 -33.21 23.85
CA VAL A 10 7.30 -32.25 22.86
C VAL A 10 7.70 -32.65 21.43
N GLU A 11 8.85 -33.25 21.24
CA GLU A 11 9.34 -33.68 19.92
C GLU A 11 8.43 -34.73 19.25
N GLU A 12 7.69 -35.53 20.05
CA GLU A 12 6.70 -36.48 19.53
C GLU A 12 5.57 -35.80 18.75
N LEU A 13 5.24 -34.53 19.04
CA LEU A 13 4.24 -33.75 18.32
C LEU A 13 4.66 -33.43 16.88
N PHE A 14 5.93 -33.57 16.58
CA PHE A 14 6.50 -33.23 15.27
C PHE A 14 6.85 -34.47 14.45
N GLU A 15 6.47 -35.65 14.87
CA GLU A 15 6.81 -36.93 14.17
C GLU A 15 6.29 -36.95 12.71
N GLN A 16 5.20 -36.23 12.41
CA GLN A 16 4.70 -36.08 11.03
C GLN A 16 5.59 -35.24 10.13
N VAL A 17 6.53 -34.46 10.70
CA VAL A 17 7.48 -33.68 9.90
C VAL A 17 8.65 -34.59 9.52
N PRO A 18 8.96 -34.77 8.20
CA PRO A 18 10.09 -35.58 7.78
C PRO A 18 11.42 -35.14 8.40
N LEU A 19 12.31 -36.08 8.72
CA LEU A 19 13.56 -35.79 9.41
C LEU A 19 14.49 -34.85 8.64
N ASP A 20 14.46 -34.90 7.31
CA ASP A 20 15.22 -34.02 6.42
C ASP A 20 14.69 -32.56 6.40
N GLN A 21 13.47 -32.35 6.89
CA GLN A 21 12.84 -31.03 7.03
C GLN A 21 12.91 -30.49 8.45
N ARG A 22 13.41 -31.29 9.42
CA ARG A 22 13.63 -30.83 10.79
C ARG A 22 15.00 -30.16 10.90
N SER A 23 15.04 -29.00 11.59
CA SER A 23 16.32 -28.38 11.92
C SER A 23 17.06 -29.27 12.93
N GLY A 24 18.18 -29.89 12.52
CA GLY A 24 19.05 -30.65 13.40
C GLY A 24 19.93 -29.79 14.32
N HIS A 25 19.79 -28.47 14.26
CA HIS A 25 20.61 -27.53 15.02
C HIS A 25 19.75 -26.62 15.87
N SER A 26 20.17 -26.38 17.10
CA SER A 26 19.60 -25.31 17.92
C SER A 26 19.89 -23.95 17.28
N PHE A 27 18.89 -23.09 17.25
CA PHE A 27 19.07 -21.72 16.76
C PHE A 27 20.08 -20.98 17.65
N GLN A 28 21.05 -20.33 17.03
CA GLN A 28 21.96 -19.44 17.74
C GLN A 28 21.26 -18.07 17.94
N LEU A 29 20.36 -18.03 18.89
CA LEU A 29 19.62 -16.81 19.23
C LEU A 29 20.40 -15.97 20.24
N PRO A 30 20.23 -14.64 20.23
CA PRO A 30 20.75 -13.79 21.28
C PRO A 30 20.20 -14.20 22.65
N LYS A 31 20.90 -13.81 23.72
CA LYS A 31 20.43 -14.04 25.07
C LYS A 31 19.04 -13.40 25.29
N THR A 32 18.14 -14.15 25.91
CA THR A 32 16.79 -13.68 26.20
C THR A 32 16.80 -12.46 27.13
N LEU A 33 15.86 -11.56 26.90
CA LEU A 33 15.56 -10.43 27.78
C LEU A 33 14.28 -10.76 28.53
N ASP A 34 14.42 -11.40 29.68
CA ASP A 34 13.31 -12.02 30.42
C ASP A 34 12.42 -10.99 31.17
N SER A 35 12.81 -9.75 31.20
CA SER A 35 12.06 -8.68 31.88
C SER A 35 11.59 -7.62 30.88
N GLU A 36 10.33 -7.21 30.99
CA GLU A 36 9.77 -6.13 30.18
C GLU A 36 10.58 -4.82 30.32
N VAL A 37 11.06 -4.53 31.52
CA VAL A 37 11.90 -3.35 31.77
C VAL A 37 13.23 -3.44 31.02
N ALA A 38 13.87 -4.62 31.04
CA ALA A 38 15.11 -4.85 30.32
C ALA A 38 14.91 -4.75 28.80
N LEU A 39 13.82 -5.33 28.28
CA LEU A 39 13.44 -5.23 26.86
C LEU A 39 13.18 -3.77 26.45
N LYS A 40 12.39 -3.02 27.21
CA LYS A 40 12.12 -1.60 26.93
C LYS A 40 13.40 -0.76 26.95
N ARG A 41 14.31 -1.03 27.89
CA ARG A 41 15.59 -0.32 27.95
C ARG A 41 16.45 -0.61 26.71
N HIS A 42 16.57 -1.88 26.35
CA HIS A 42 17.33 -2.31 25.18
C HIS A 42 16.77 -1.69 23.91
N LEU A 43 15.44 -1.76 23.69
CA LEU A 43 14.80 -1.18 22.53
C LEU A 43 14.98 0.34 22.45
N ARG A 44 14.86 1.05 23.58
CA ARG A 44 15.13 2.51 23.62
C ARG A 44 16.57 2.83 23.26
N GLU A 45 17.52 2.05 23.74
CA GLU A 45 18.95 2.22 23.40
C GLU A 45 19.20 2.01 21.91
N VAL A 46 18.62 0.97 21.33
CA VAL A 46 18.75 0.68 19.88
C VAL A 46 18.06 1.76 19.05
N LEU A 47 16.82 2.11 19.39
CA LEU A 47 16.02 3.10 18.66
C LEU A 47 16.53 4.53 18.80
N SER A 48 17.24 4.86 19.90
CA SER A 48 17.83 6.19 20.07
C SER A 48 18.93 6.54 19.06
N LYS A 49 19.39 5.56 18.30
CA LYS A 49 20.34 5.74 17.20
C LYS A 49 19.66 6.16 15.89
N ASN A 50 18.35 6.03 15.82
CA ASN A 50 17.58 6.49 14.67
C ASN A 50 17.44 8.01 14.71
N VAL A 51 17.40 8.57 13.52
CA VAL A 51 17.14 9.99 13.30
C VAL A 51 15.80 10.08 12.57
N ASP A 52 14.92 10.92 13.06
CA ASP A 52 13.59 11.09 12.51
C ASP A 52 13.35 12.50 11.92
N CYS A 53 12.22 12.67 11.28
CA CYS A 53 11.84 13.93 10.63
C CYS A 53 11.38 15.01 11.62
N GLU A 54 11.25 14.72 12.91
CA GLU A 54 11.01 15.75 13.95
C GLU A 54 12.29 16.53 14.25
N GLN A 55 13.45 15.87 14.08
CA GLN A 55 14.76 16.44 14.39
C GLN A 55 15.48 16.98 13.16
N PHE A 56 15.23 16.39 11.99
CA PHE A 56 15.95 16.70 10.76
C PHE A 56 15.01 16.83 9.58
N LEU A 57 15.37 17.68 8.62
CA LEU A 57 14.68 17.78 7.34
C LEU A 57 14.97 16.55 6.49
N ASN A 58 13.93 15.96 5.92
CA ASN A 58 14.05 14.80 5.04
C ASN A 58 13.91 15.22 3.58
N PHE A 59 14.97 14.99 2.81
CA PHE A 59 15.01 15.23 1.37
C PHE A 59 15.17 13.94 0.56
N MET A 60 14.84 12.79 1.12
CA MET A 60 14.99 11.51 0.43
C MET A 60 14.06 11.39 -0.79
N GLY A 61 12.89 12.02 -0.77
CA GLY A 61 11.91 11.88 -1.85
C GLY A 61 11.36 10.46 -1.94
N GLY A 62 11.20 9.95 -3.17
CA GLY A 62 10.83 8.56 -3.39
C GLY A 62 9.41 8.20 -2.92
N GLY A 63 8.48 9.16 -2.93
CA GLY A 63 7.11 8.94 -2.47
C GLY A 63 6.94 8.89 -0.96
N THR A 64 7.98 9.16 -0.18
CA THR A 64 7.93 9.23 1.28
C THR A 64 7.73 10.67 1.71
N TRP A 65 6.49 11.06 1.95
CA TRP A 65 6.16 12.41 2.42
C TRP A 65 5.90 12.41 3.92
N GLN A 66 6.39 13.45 4.58
CA GLN A 66 6.09 13.66 5.98
C GLN A 66 4.72 14.34 6.12
N HIS A 67 3.80 13.68 6.79
CA HIS A 67 2.50 14.24 7.14
C HIS A 67 2.34 14.32 8.65
N HIS A 68 1.68 15.38 9.13
CA HIS A 68 1.21 15.41 10.50
C HIS A 68 0.01 14.48 10.65
N VAL A 69 0.10 13.54 11.59
CA VAL A 69 -1.02 12.67 11.98
C VAL A 69 -1.54 13.15 13.32
N PRO A 70 -2.76 13.71 13.40
CA PRO A 70 -3.34 14.15 14.66
C PRO A 70 -3.51 12.98 15.65
N ALA A 71 -3.28 13.22 16.93
CA ALA A 71 -3.42 12.19 17.98
C ALA A 71 -4.82 11.57 18.04
N ILE A 72 -5.86 12.28 17.59
CA ILE A 72 -7.22 11.75 17.51
C ILE A 72 -7.33 10.56 16.55
N CYS A 73 -6.45 10.45 15.55
CA CYS A 73 -6.45 9.31 14.62
C CYS A 73 -6.17 8.01 15.36
N ASP A 74 -5.18 7.98 16.26
CA ASP A 74 -4.85 6.80 17.05
C ASP A 74 -5.99 6.44 18.01
N GLU A 75 -6.59 7.43 18.66
CA GLU A 75 -7.74 7.23 19.55
C GLU A 75 -8.92 6.60 18.81
N ILE A 76 -9.28 7.13 17.64
CA ILE A 76 -10.40 6.61 16.84
C ILE A 76 -10.06 5.22 16.28
N CYS A 77 -8.85 5.01 15.75
CA CYS A 77 -8.45 3.73 15.16
C CYS A 77 -8.35 2.60 16.20
N SER A 78 -8.13 2.91 17.47
CA SER A 78 -8.08 1.90 18.56
C SER A 78 -9.45 1.48 19.08
N ARG A 79 -10.52 2.14 18.68
CA ARG A 79 -11.87 1.83 19.13
C ARG A 79 -12.37 0.50 18.53
N SER A 80 -13.08 -0.28 19.35
CA SER A 80 -13.50 -1.64 18.99
C SER A 80 -14.36 -1.73 17.73
N GLU A 81 -15.16 -0.70 17.44
CA GLU A 81 -15.99 -0.65 16.23
C GLU A 81 -15.17 -0.61 14.93
N PHE A 82 -13.90 -0.20 14.99
CA PHE A 82 -12.99 -0.16 13.83
C PHE A 82 -12.05 -1.37 13.74
N LEU A 83 -12.06 -2.26 14.74
CA LEU A 83 -11.20 -3.44 14.80
C LEU A 83 -11.84 -4.70 14.22
N THR A 84 -13.05 -4.60 13.68
CA THR A 84 -13.76 -5.69 13.04
C THR A 84 -13.43 -5.80 11.55
N SER A 85 -13.86 -6.90 10.90
CA SER A 85 -13.68 -7.04 9.46
C SER A 85 -14.40 -5.92 8.69
N VAL A 86 -13.89 -5.58 7.50
CA VAL A 86 -14.46 -4.54 6.62
C VAL A 86 -15.94 -4.81 6.31
N TRP A 87 -16.29 -6.07 6.14
CA TRP A 87 -17.65 -6.55 5.81
C TRP A 87 -18.34 -7.15 7.02
N GLY A 88 -18.30 -6.48 8.16
CA GLY A 88 -19.03 -6.90 9.35
C GLY A 88 -20.55 -6.82 9.19
N SER A 89 -21.30 -7.27 10.19
CA SER A 89 -22.74 -7.18 10.16
C SER A 89 -23.20 -5.72 10.32
N PRO A 90 -24.22 -5.27 9.59
CA PRO A 90 -24.73 -3.90 9.72
C PRO A 90 -25.12 -3.53 11.15
N ALA A 91 -25.60 -4.47 11.92
CA ALA A 91 -26.05 -4.23 13.30
C ALA A 91 -24.89 -3.93 14.26
N SER A 92 -23.71 -4.50 14.02
CA SER A 92 -22.51 -4.29 14.85
C SER A 92 -21.65 -3.12 14.38
N ASP A 93 -21.84 -2.65 13.15
CA ASP A 93 -20.94 -1.75 12.46
C ASP A 93 -21.54 -0.37 12.10
N LEU A 94 -22.65 0.00 12.74
CA LEU A 94 -23.37 1.24 12.44
C LEU A 94 -22.47 2.48 12.54
N GLY A 95 -21.65 2.59 13.57
CA GLY A 95 -20.75 3.73 13.77
C GLY A 95 -19.68 3.82 12.65
N ARG A 96 -19.11 2.69 12.28
CA ARG A 96 -18.14 2.61 11.18
C ARG A 96 -18.77 2.95 9.83
N ASN A 97 -19.96 2.46 9.55
CA ASN A 97 -20.68 2.77 8.32
C ASN A 97 -21.01 4.27 8.23
N GLN A 98 -21.36 4.90 9.36
CA GLN A 98 -21.55 6.34 9.42
C GLN A 98 -20.24 7.10 9.13
N ALA A 99 -19.12 6.70 9.74
CA ALA A 99 -17.82 7.31 9.48
C ALA A 99 -17.40 7.18 8.00
N TRP A 100 -17.67 6.04 7.37
CA TRP A 100 -17.40 5.84 5.95
C TRP A 100 -18.27 6.70 5.05
N PHE A 101 -19.55 6.85 5.39
CA PHE A 101 -20.45 7.73 4.66
C PHE A 101 -19.97 9.19 4.73
N GLU A 102 -19.62 9.66 5.91
CA GLU A 102 -19.11 11.03 6.10
C GLU A 102 -17.77 11.23 5.37
N TYR A 103 -16.85 10.26 5.43
CA TYR A 103 -15.60 10.31 4.68
C TYR A 103 -15.85 10.43 3.17
N ALA A 104 -16.68 9.54 2.60
CA ALA A 104 -16.98 9.55 1.18
C ALA A 104 -17.62 10.85 0.73
N SER A 105 -18.53 11.39 1.54
CA SER A 105 -19.24 12.66 1.26
C SER A 105 -18.26 13.84 1.29
N GLN A 106 -17.44 13.95 2.34
CA GLN A 106 -16.48 15.06 2.48
C GLN A 106 -15.39 15.00 1.40
N LEU A 107 -14.87 13.81 1.10
CA LEU A 107 -13.88 13.67 0.04
C LEU A 107 -14.47 13.96 -1.34
N GLY A 108 -15.73 13.55 -1.60
CA GLY A 108 -16.45 13.88 -2.83
C GLY A 108 -16.52 15.38 -3.07
N GLU A 109 -16.89 16.16 -2.06
CA GLU A 109 -16.90 17.62 -2.13
C GLU A 109 -15.51 18.21 -2.40
N LEU A 110 -14.46 17.68 -1.73
CA LEU A 110 -13.09 18.18 -1.89
C LEU A 110 -12.51 17.93 -3.29
N VAL A 111 -12.87 16.81 -3.92
CA VAL A 111 -12.33 16.42 -5.24
C VAL A 111 -13.33 16.62 -6.39
N ALA A 112 -14.47 17.23 -6.10
CA ALA A 112 -15.55 17.50 -7.07
C ALA A 112 -16.02 16.21 -7.81
N MET A 113 -16.22 15.12 -7.05
CA MET A 113 -16.71 13.84 -7.56
C MET A 113 -18.08 13.53 -7.00
N ASP A 114 -19.02 13.10 -7.85
CA ASP A 114 -20.39 12.72 -7.46
C ASP A 114 -20.40 11.50 -6.54
N PHE A 115 -19.39 10.63 -6.66
CA PHE A 115 -19.28 9.43 -5.87
C PHE A 115 -17.82 9.11 -5.53
N VAL A 116 -17.57 8.86 -4.26
CA VAL A 116 -16.29 8.36 -3.75
C VAL A 116 -16.51 7.03 -3.04
N GLY A 117 -15.77 6.02 -3.45
CA GLY A 117 -15.81 4.70 -2.81
C GLY A 117 -15.11 4.66 -1.46
N LEU A 118 -15.20 3.52 -0.80
CA LEU A 118 -14.48 3.28 0.44
C LEU A 118 -12.96 3.24 0.20
N PRO A 119 -12.15 3.59 1.21
CA PRO A 119 -10.71 3.42 1.15
C PRO A 119 -10.33 1.98 0.81
N VAL A 120 -9.30 1.82 -0.01
CA VAL A 120 -8.68 0.53 -0.33
C VAL A 120 -7.36 0.38 0.44
N TYR A 121 -6.76 -0.80 0.42
CA TYR A 121 -5.62 -1.15 1.28
C TYR A 121 -4.36 -0.33 1.05
N SER A 122 -4.16 0.19 -0.17
CA SER A 122 -2.97 0.98 -0.50
C SER A 122 -3.22 1.88 -1.71
N TRP A 123 -2.33 2.83 -1.91
CA TRP A 123 -2.32 3.66 -3.13
C TRP A 123 -2.18 2.81 -4.40
N GLY A 124 -1.29 1.81 -4.39
CA GLY A 124 -1.14 0.88 -5.52
C GLY A 124 -2.42 0.09 -5.81
N ALA A 125 -3.15 -0.32 -4.76
CA ALA A 125 -4.45 -0.98 -4.92
C ALA A 125 -5.50 -0.02 -5.51
N ALA A 126 -5.56 1.24 -5.06
CA ALA A 126 -6.45 2.24 -5.62
C ALA A 126 -6.18 2.45 -7.13
N LEU A 127 -4.90 2.53 -7.48
CA LEU A 127 -4.46 2.66 -8.87
C LEU A 127 -4.87 1.44 -9.69
N GLY A 128 -4.60 0.24 -9.20
CA GLY A 128 -4.97 -1.02 -9.87
C GLY A 128 -6.48 -1.16 -10.06
N HIS A 129 -7.27 -0.79 -9.07
CA HIS A 129 -8.74 -0.75 -9.20
C HIS A 129 -9.18 0.26 -10.25
N SER A 130 -8.59 1.46 -10.28
CA SER A 130 -8.89 2.49 -11.28
C SER A 130 -8.60 2.00 -12.69
N PHE A 131 -7.50 1.30 -12.90
CA PHE A 131 -7.15 0.70 -14.20
C PHE A 131 -8.20 -0.34 -14.63
N ARG A 132 -8.60 -1.22 -13.73
CA ARG A 132 -9.65 -2.22 -13.99
C ARG A 132 -11.00 -1.58 -14.29
N MET A 133 -11.36 -0.52 -13.56
CA MET A 133 -12.59 0.24 -13.80
C MET A 133 -12.58 0.90 -15.18
N THR A 134 -11.49 1.59 -15.52
CA THR A 134 -11.33 2.28 -16.80
C THR A 134 -11.41 1.30 -17.97
N ALA A 135 -10.74 0.14 -17.86
CA ALA A 135 -10.82 -0.88 -18.89
C ALA A 135 -12.25 -1.41 -19.10
N ARG A 136 -13.04 -1.55 -18.01
CA ARG A 136 -14.45 -1.97 -18.10
C ARG A 136 -15.34 -0.89 -18.75
N ILE A 137 -15.12 0.38 -18.38
CA ILE A 137 -15.93 1.50 -18.88
C ILE A 137 -15.67 1.74 -20.37
N THR A 138 -14.39 1.70 -20.78
CA THR A 138 -13.99 2.03 -22.14
C THR A 138 -14.00 0.84 -23.09
N GLY A 139 -13.92 -0.37 -22.56
CA GLY A 139 -13.64 -1.60 -23.35
C GLY A 139 -12.22 -1.66 -23.90
N ARG A 140 -11.35 -0.73 -23.49
CA ARG A 140 -9.95 -0.62 -23.95
C ARG A 140 -9.00 -1.16 -22.88
N HIS A 141 -7.84 -1.65 -23.28
CA HIS A 141 -6.94 -2.36 -22.38
C HIS A 141 -5.50 -1.80 -22.36
N ARG A 142 -5.32 -0.54 -22.75
CA ARG A 142 -4.01 0.13 -22.76
C ARG A 142 -4.05 1.37 -21.92
N ILE A 143 -3.10 1.49 -20.99
CA ILE A 143 -3.01 2.63 -20.08
C ILE A 143 -1.59 3.20 -20.14
N LEU A 144 -1.49 4.51 -20.32
CA LEU A 144 -0.22 5.22 -20.30
C LEU A 144 0.09 5.62 -18.86
N VAL A 145 1.31 5.32 -18.40
CA VAL A 145 1.77 5.59 -17.03
C VAL A 145 3.14 6.28 -17.06
N PRO A 146 3.48 7.13 -16.08
CA PRO A 146 4.83 7.67 -15.97
C PRO A 146 5.85 6.53 -15.81
N ALA A 147 6.94 6.57 -16.57
CA ALA A 147 8.06 5.63 -16.40
C ALA A 147 8.69 5.77 -15.02
N LEU A 148 8.81 7.03 -14.54
CA LEU A 148 9.27 7.39 -13.20
C LEU A 148 8.08 7.54 -12.26
N MET A 149 7.67 6.45 -11.65
CA MET A 149 6.70 6.40 -10.55
C MET A 149 7.24 5.49 -9.45
N ASP A 150 6.60 5.52 -8.31
CA ASP A 150 6.96 4.65 -7.19
C ASP A 150 7.00 3.17 -7.59
N PRO A 151 8.14 2.47 -7.40
CA PRO A 151 8.31 1.08 -7.84
C PRO A 151 7.30 0.11 -7.22
N GLU A 152 6.94 0.30 -5.96
CA GLU A 152 5.98 -0.57 -5.27
C GLU A 152 4.57 -0.36 -5.83
N ARG A 153 4.16 0.89 -6.05
CA ARG A 153 2.88 1.18 -6.72
C ARG A 153 2.81 0.59 -8.11
N LYS A 154 3.91 0.72 -8.88
CA LYS A 154 4.00 0.14 -10.23
C LYS A 154 3.87 -1.38 -10.19
N ALA A 155 4.54 -2.04 -9.24
CA ALA A 155 4.45 -3.49 -9.07
C ALA A 155 3.03 -3.94 -8.71
N VAL A 156 2.36 -3.25 -7.79
CA VAL A 156 0.96 -3.54 -7.42
C VAL A 156 0.04 -3.31 -8.62
N ALA A 157 0.15 -2.18 -9.31
CA ALA A 157 -0.65 -1.88 -10.49
C ALA A 157 -0.45 -2.92 -11.61
N THR A 158 0.79 -3.37 -11.81
CA THR A 158 1.13 -4.45 -12.76
C THR A 158 0.44 -5.76 -12.37
N THR A 159 0.42 -6.11 -11.09
CA THR A 159 -0.29 -7.29 -10.59
C THR A 159 -1.79 -7.20 -10.88
N TYR A 160 -2.42 -6.05 -10.64
CA TYR A 160 -3.83 -5.81 -10.96
C TYR A 160 -4.12 -5.84 -12.47
N SER A 161 -3.13 -5.48 -13.28
CA SER A 161 -3.27 -5.50 -14.76
C SER A 161 -3.30 -6.90 -15.34
N GLY A 162 -2.85 -7.90 -14.58
CA GLY A 162 -2.85 -9.31 -14.97
C GLY A 162 -1.69 -9.67 -15.88
N SER A 163 -1.46 -10.99 -16.03
CA SER A 163 -0.45 -11.51 -16.96
C SER A 163 -0.88 -11.31 -18.42
N PRO A 164 0.05 -11.08 -19.35
CA PRO A 164 -0.24 -10.95 -20.80
C PRO A 164 -1.01 -12.12 -21.42
N GLU A 165 -0.90 -13.32 -20.83
CA GLU A 165 -1.61 -14.51 -21.29
C GLU A 165 -3.08 -14.55 -20.85
N LEU A 166 -3.47 -13.70 -19.92
CA LEU A 166 -4.82 -13.70 -19.36
C LEU A 166 -5.76 -12.84 -20.20
N ARG A 167 -6.96 -13.36 -20.41
CA ARG A 167 -8.04 -12.57 -21.01
C ARG A 167 -8.35 -11.37 -20.12
N GLY A 168 -8.31 -10.18 -20.67
CA GLY A 168 -8.55 -8.93 -19.95
C GLY A 168 -7.29 -8.36 -19.29
N HIS A 169 -6.11 -8.81 -19.73
CA HIS A 169 -4.84 -8.13 -19.45
C HIS A 169 -4.93 -6.65 -19.83
N ILE A 170 -4.31 -5.80 -19.02
CA ILE A 170 -4.19 -4.36 -19.27
C ILE A 170 -2.72 -4.06 -19.53
N GLU A 171 -2.41 -3.57 -20.72
CA GLU A 171 -1.07 -3.14 -21.09
C GLU A 171 -0.74 -1.82 -20.43
N LEU A 172 0.32 -1.78 -19.61
CA LEU A 172 0.86 -0.55 -19.05
C LEU A 172 2.01 -0.05 -19.93
N VAL A 173 1.84 1.13 -20.51
CA VAL A 173 2.82 1.73 -21.43
C VAL A 173 3.49 2.91 -20.77
N ASP A 174 4.80 2.81 -20.58
CA ASP A 174 5.60 3.85 -19.95
C ASP A 174 5.71 5.10 -20.82
N VAL A 175 5.52 6.28 -20.21
CA VAL A 175 5.83 7.58 -20.78
C VAL A 175 7.03 8.13 -20.00
N VAL A 176 8.13 8.43 -20.70
CA VAL A 176 9.35 8.90 -20.07
C VAL A 176 9.21 10.34 -19.56
N ALA A 177 10.05 10.69 -18.60
CA ALA A 177 10.21 12.08 -18.20
C ALA A 177 11.26 12.76 -19.08
N ASN A 178 11.09 14.07 -19.29
CA ASN A 178 12.11 14.90 -19.89
C ASN A 178 13.32 14.94 -18.92
N PRO A 179 14.52 14.55 -19.36
CA PRO A 179 15.69 14.43 -18.48
C PRO A 179 16.20 15.76 -17.91
N GLU A 180 15.88 16.88 -18.57
CA GLU A 180 16.32 18.22 -18.12
C GLU A 180 15.39 18.79 -17.06
N THR A 181 14.08 18.51 -17.16
CA THR A 181 13.07 19.11 -16.29
C THR A 181 12.50 18.13 -15.28
N GLY A 182 12.64 16.82 -15.50
CA GLY A 182 12.00 15.77 -14.74
C GLY A 182 10.47 15.68 -14.93
N ARG A 183 9.87 16.55 -15.74
CA ARG A 183 8.44 16.56 -16.07
C ARG A 183 8.12 15.48 -17.10
N LEU A 184 6.87 15.08 -17.19
CA LEU A 184 6.43 14.14 -18.20
C LEU A 184 6.68 14.68 -19.62
N ASP A 185 7.19 13.82 -20.52
CA ASP A 185 7.37 14.18 -21.94
C ASP A 185 6.00 14.19 -22.63
N MET A 186 5.40 15.36 -22.71
CA MET A 186 4.09 15.56 -23.34
C MET A 186 4.08 15.19 -24.82
N ALA A 187 5.17 15.44 -25.54
CA ALA A 187 5.26 15.05 -26.95
C ALA A 187 5.29 13.52 -27.12
N GLN A 188 5.92 12.81 -26.18
CA GLN A 188 5.85 11.34 -26.17
C GLN A 188 4.46 10.83 -25.76
N LEU A 189 3.83 11.49 -24.78
CA LEU A 189 2.46 11.16 -24.38
C LEU A 189 1.52 11.26 -25.58
N GLU A 190 1.52 12.39 -26.29
CA GLU A 190 0.70 12.59 -27.48
C GLU A 190 0.93 11.55 -28.56
N ARG A 191 2.19 11.18 -28.83
CA ARG A 191 2.50 10.13 -29.80
C ARG A 191 2.01 8.75 -29.41
N LYS A 192 1.89 8.47 -28.11
CA LYS A 192 1.42 7.17 -27.59
C LYS A 192 -0.08 7.11 -27.39
N LEU A 193 -0.76 8.25 -27.37
CA LEU A 193 -2.23 8.29 -27.36
C LEU A 193 -2.79 7.71 -28.65
N GLY A 194 -3.83 6.92 -28.52
CA GLY A 194 -4.53 6.31 -29.66
C GLY A 194 -5.88 5.72 -29.24
N ASP A 195 -6.59 5.19 -30.21
CA ASP A 195 -7.93 4.61 -30.02
C ASP A 195 -7.96 3.44 -29.04
N GLU A 196 -6.83 2.79 -28.81
CA GLU A 196 -6.67 1.70 -27.85
C GLU A 196 -6.45 2.18 -26.41
N THR A 197 -6.16 3.49 -26.21
CA THR A 197 -5.85 4.05 -24.90
C THR A 197 -7.13 4.17 -24.07
N ALA A 198 -7.16 3.47 -22.94
CA ALA A 198 -8.24 3.52 -21.96
C ALA A 198 -8.11 4.74 -21.04
N ALA A 199 -6.88 5.03 -20.59
CA ALA A 199 -6.58 6.14 -19.69
C ALA A 199 -5.11 6.56 -19.76
N VAL A 200 -4.87 7.75 -19.21
CA VAL A 200 -3.54 8.25 -18.85
C VAL A 200 -3.50 8.42 -17.33
N TYR A 201 -2.49 7.87 -16.68
CA TYR A 201 -2.24 8.07 -15.26
C TYR A 201 -1.19 9.17 -15.08
N LEU A 202 -1.48 10.12 -14.21
CA LEU A 202 -0.59 11.23 -13.85
C LEU A 202 -0.46 11.33 -12.33
N GLU A 203 0.70 11.73 -11.86
CA GLU A 203 0.98 12.04 -10.45
C GLU A 203 1.36 13.52 -10.32
N ASN A 204 0.71 14.22 -9.40
CA ASN A 204 1.05 15.61 -9.08
C ASN A 204 0.96 15.85 -7.57
N PRO A 205 2.05 16.09 -6.83
CA PRO A 205 3.44 16.07 -7.33
C PRO A 205 3.87 14.71 -7.90
N SER A 206 4.84 14.72 -8.84
CA SER A 206 5.39 13.49 -9.40
C SER A 206 6.21 12.71 -8.34
N TYR A 207 6.60 11.49 -8.67
CA TYR A 207 7.51 10.67 -7.82
C TYR A 207 8.81 11.40 -7.46
N LEU A 208 9.31 12.28 -8.33
CA LEU A 208 10.48 13.13 -8.08
C LEU A 208 10.15 14.40 -7.28
N GLY A 209 8.92 14.60 -6.84
CA GLY A 209 8.50 15.79 -6.10
C GLY A 209 8.27 17.02 -6.97
N ILE A 210 8.18 16.87 -8.29
CA ILE A 210 7.96 17.97 -9.22
C ILE A 210 6.46 18.23 -9.32
N ILE A 211 6.07 19.50 -9.14
CA ILE A 211 4.72 19.97 -9.39
C ILE A 211 4.63 20.30 -10.87
N ASP A 212 3.76 19.60 -11.59
CA ASP A 212 3.52 19.83 -13.00
C ASP A 212 2.28 20.72 -13.19
N ASP A 213 2.47 21.85 -13.86
CA ASP A 213 1.44 22.82 -14.19
C ASP A 213 0.83 22.60 -15.60
N GLN A 214 1.31 21.59 -16.32
CA GLN A 214 0.85 21.21 -17.67
C GLN A 214 -0.22 20.11 -17.66
N GLY A 215 -0.71 19.73 -16.49
CA GLY A 215 -1.81 18.79 -16.36
C GLY A 215 -3.08 19.28 -17.06
N PRO A 216 -4.03 18.38 -17.33
CA PRO A 216 -5.28 18.77 -17.99
C PRO A 216 -5.98 19.87 -17.18
N GLN A 217 -6.25 20.97 -17.85
CA GLN A 217 -7.11 22.05 -17.36
C GLN A 217 -8.58 21.62 -17.44
#